data_45e63c0c781fece09abd9e6cd1cc0694
#
_entry.id   45e63c0c781fece09abd9e6cd1cc0694
#
_cell.length_a   1.000
_cell.length_b   1.000
_cell.length_c   1.000
_cell.angle_alpha   90.00
_cell.angle_beta   90.00
_cell.angle_gamma   90.00
#
_symmetry.space_group_name_H-M   'P 1'
#
loop_
_entity.id
_entity.type
_entity.pdbx_description
1 polymer ?
#
loop_
_entity_poly.entity_id
_entity_poly.type
_entity_poly.pdbx_seq_one_letter_code
_entity_poly.pdbx_strand_id
1 'polypeptide(L)'
;MQVSLSRKLLQLVGPGVPDTYQGQEFMQLTLVDPDNRAFVDYTSRSQALQQYDEARAETDFSLAHFLYGEQAPSPEALADAADWAKQCVTAEGLRLRKELAEVFQTGTYRAVFASGEAKHHLVGIARGHATGEAPENTEVIGLATREPLKLARTGGWGDTSVALPPGVWLDRMTGTTYSGTAEVAQLFATLPVALLARAESE
;
A
#
# COMPACT_ATOMS: atom_id res chain seq x y z
N MET A 1 -7.85 10.82 -2.77
CA MET A 1 -7.49 9.42 -2.45
C MET A 1 -6.03 9.09 -2.76
N GLN A 2 -5.56 9.08 -4.00
CA GLN A 2 -4.23 8.55 -4.40
C GLN A 2 -3.04 9.08 -3.57
N VAL A 3 -2.93 10.40 -3.41
CA VAL A 3 -1.84 11.02 -2.61
C VAL A 3 -1.87 10.59 -1.15
N SER A 4 -3.06 10.45 -0.56
CA SER A 4 -3.21 10.02 0.84
C SER A 4 -2.74 8.58 1.04
N LEU A 5 -3.13 7.66 0.14
CA LEU A 5 -2.69 6.27 0.18
C LEU A 5 -1.17 6.14 -0.02
N SER A 6 -0.61 6.87 -0.99
CA SER A 6 0.83 6.89 -1.24
C SER A 6 1.62 7.37 -0.01
N ARG A 7 1.18 8.47 0.61
CA ARG A 7 1.82 8.99 1.83
C ARG A 7 1.69 8.03 3.01
N LYS A 8 0.52 7.39 3.18
CA LYS A 8 0.31 6.41 4.26
C LYS A 8 1.20 5.19 4.08
N LEU A 9 1.27 4.61 2.88
CA LEU A 9 2.15 3.48 2.63
C LEU A 9 3.62 3.85 2.87
N LEU A 10 4.10 4.96 2.31
CA LEU A 10 5.49 5.40 2.50
C LEU A 10 5.82 5.66 3.97
N GLN A 11 4.88 6.18 4.77
CA GLN A 11 5.03 6.31 6.22
C GLN A 11 5.20 4.95 6.91
N LEU A 12 4.42 3.95 6.49
CA LEU A 12 4.44 2.61 7.08
C LEU A 12 5.69 1.80 6.71
N VAL A 13 6.21 1.95 5.48
CA VAL A 13 7.41 1.21 5.04
C VAL A 13 8.70 1.97 5.27
N GLY A 14 8.66 3.28 5.48
CA GLY A 14 9.81 4.13 5.74
C GLY A 14 10.52 3.79 7.06
N PRO A 15 11.73 4.32 7.25
CA PRO A 15 12.45 4.20 8.52
C PRO A 15 11.73 4.97 9.64
N GLY A 16 11.91 4.50 10.87
CA GLY A 16 11.32 5.09 12.07
C GLY A 16 10.00 4.42 12.47
N VAL A 17 9.32 5.02 13.45
CA VAL A 17 8.05 4.54 13.98
C VAL A 17 6.92 5.36 13.36
N PRO A 18 6.01 4.72 12.59
CA PRO A 18 4.89 5.44 12.00
C PRO A 18 3.87 5.82 13.07
N ASP A 19 3.50 7.08 13.10
CA ASP A 19 2.38 7.56 13.90
C ASP A 19 1.07 7.48 13.11
N THR A 20 0.05 6.91 13.71
CA THR A 20 -1.32 6.95 13.18
C THR A 20 -2.19 7.69 14.20
N TYR A 21 -2.34 8.98 14.00
CA TYR A 21 -3.18 9.81 14.86
C TYR A 21 -4.63 9.34 14.80
N GLN A 22 -5.37 9.56 15.90
CA GLN A 22 -6.77 9.11 16.04
C GLN A 22 -7.62 9.51 14.83
N GLY A 23 -8.34 8.55 14.27
CA GLY A 23 -9.19 8.73 13.10
C GLY A 23 -8.49 8.76 11.75
N GLN A 24 -7.17 8.73 11.72
CA GLN A 24 -6.37 8.77 10.46
C GLN A 24 -6.36 7.44 9.70
N GLU A 25 -7.04 6.42 10.19
CA GLU A 25 -7.30 5.16 9.49
C GLU A 25 -8.16 5.39 8.24
N PHE A 26 -9.10 6.34 8.33
CA PHE A 26 -9.92 6.82 7.22
C PHE A 26 -9.35 8.11 6.61
N MET A 27 -9.97 8.57 5.53
CA MET A 27 -9.64 9.86 4.94
C MET A 27 -10.02 10.98 5.91
N GLN A 28 -9.07 11.85 6.22
CA GLN A 28 -9.30 12.95 7.16
C GLN A 28 -9.07 14.27 6.42
N LEU A 29 -10.11 15.06 6.32
CA LEU A 29 -10.11 16.37 5.65
C LEU A 29 -10.15 17.52 6.65
N THR A 30 -9.65 17.27 7.87
CA THR A 30 -9.51 18.28 8.90
C THR A 30 -8.22 19.10 8.72
N LEU A 31 -8.25 20.32 9.19
CA LEU A 31 -7.08 21.17 9.27
C LEU A 31 -6.20 20.79 10.47
N VAL A 32 -5.32 21.69 10.86
CA VAL A 32 -4.50 21.53 12.06
C VAL A 32 -5.34 21.75 13.33
N ASP A 33 -4.70 21.62 14.48
CA ASP A 33 -5.33 21.84 15.78
C ASP A 33 -6.06 23.18 15.89
N PRO A 34 -7.30 23.26 16.44
CA PRO A 34 -8.03 22.16 17.13
C PRO A 34 -8.96 21.32 16.24
N ASP A 35 -9.06 21.56 14.96
CA ASP A 35 -10.00 20.89 14.05
C ASP A 35 -9.82 19.36 14.01
N ASN A 36 -8.58 18.89 14.13
CA ASN A 36 -8.23 17.48 14.18
C ASN A 36 -8.60 16.78 15.51
N ARG A 37 -9.15 17.47 16.48
CA ARG A 37 -9.64 16.94 17.76
C ARG A 37 -11.13 16.61 17.77
N ALA A 38 -11.76 16.59 16.59
CA ALA A 38 -13.15 16.18 16.47
C ALA A 38 -13.34 14.74 16.97
N PHE A 39 -14.58 14.44 17.40
CA PHE A 39 -14.96 13.08 17.81
C PHE A 39 -14.71 12.08 16.67
N VAL A 40 -14.11 10.94 17.02
CA VAL A 40 -13.81 9.86 16.08
C VAL A 40 -14.84 8.75 16.25
N ASP A 41 -15.50 8.38 15.17
CA ASP A 41 -16.37 7.21 15.11
C ASP A 41 -15.53 5.93 14.98
N TYR A 42 -15.12 5.39 16.11
CA TYR A 42 -14.38 4.12 16.16
C TYR A 42 -15.24 2.91 15.82
N THR A 43 -16.57 3.01 15.95
CA THR A 43 -17.49 1.92 15.62
C THR A 43 -17.45 1.63 14.13
N SER A 44 -17.61 2.65 13.29
CA SER A 44 -17.52 2.50 11.83
C SER A 44 -16.16 1.96 11.37
N ARG A 45 -15.06 2.42 12.01
CA ARG A 45 -13.71 1.93 11.71
C ARG A 45 -13.52 0.47 12.06
N SER A 46 -14.00 0.06 13.23
CA SER A 46 -13.92 -1.33 13.68
C SER A 46 -14.75 -2.26 12.79
N GLN A 47 -15.95 -1.82 12.39
CA GLN A 47 -16.80 -2.57 11.49
C GLN A 47 -16.16 -2.73 10.10
N ALA A 48 -15.61 -1.67 9.53
CA ALA A 48 -14.92 -1.73 8.23
C ALA A 48 -13.70 -2.65 8.28
N LEU A 49 -12.92 -2.63 9.37
CA LEU A 49 -11.79 -3.54 9.54
C LEU A 49 -12.25 -4.99 9.67
N GLN A 50 -13.30 -5.24 10.43
CA GLN A 50 -13.87 -6.58 10.59
C GLN A 50 -14.35 -7.12 9.23
N GLN A 51 -15.10 -6.33 8.45
CA GLN A 51 -15.57 -6.71 7.13
C GLN A 51 -14.41 -7.01 6.16
N TYR A 52 -13.34 -6.22 6.23
CA TYR A 52 -12.12 -6.49 5.45
C TYR A 52 -11.48 -7.82 5.84
N ASP A 53 -11.37 -8.10 7.16
CA ASP A 53 -10.75 -9.34 7.65
C ASP A 53 -11.58 -10.57 7.30
N GLU A 54 -12.92 -10.47 7.37
CA GLU A 54 -13.85 -11.52 6.97
C GLU A 54 -13.75 -11.78 5.46
N ALA A 55 -13.83 -10.73 4.64
CA ALA A 55 -13.72 -10.86 3.18
C ALA A 55 -12.37 -11.44 2.76
N ARG A 56 -11.27 -11.02 3.39
CA ARG A 56 -9.92 -11.50 3.09
C ARG A 56 -9.71 -12.98 3.43
N ALA A 57 -10.49 -13.55 4.32
CA ALA A 57 -10.44 -14.96 4.67
C ALA A 57 -11.08 -15.87 3.61
N GLU A 58 -11.87 -15.32 2.68
CA GLU A 58 -12.49 -16.07 1.59
C GLU A 58 -11.46 -16.46 0.52
N THR A 59 -11.66 -17.64 -0.08
CA THR A 59 -10.72 -18.22 -1.06
C THR A 59 -10.62 -17.39 -2.35
N ASP A 60 -11.69 -16.70 -2.71
CA ASP A 60 -11.84 -15.89 -3.94
C ASP A 60 -11.79 -14.38 -3.66
N PHE A 61 -11.15 -13.97 -2.56
CA PHE A 61 -11.04 -12.57 -2.20
C PHE A 61 -10.51 -11.71 -3.34
N SER A 62 -11.23 -10.64 -3.62
CA SER A 62 -10.82 -9.58 -4.54
C SER A 62 -10.94 -8.22 -3.86
N LEU A 63 -9.81 -7.55 -3.68
CA LEU A 63 -9.79 -6.21 -3.10
C LEU A 63 -10.60 -5.21 -3.96
N ALA A 64 -10.54 -5.34 -5.29
CA ALA A 64 -11.31 -4.48 -6.18
C ALA A 64 -12.82 -4.66 -5.97
N HIS A 65 -13.28 -5.92 -5.86
CA HIS A 65 -14.67 -6.22 -5.56
C HIS A 65 -15.10 -5.73 -4.17
N PHE A 66 -14.25 -5.93 -3.16
CA PHE A 66 -14.49 -5.44 -1.80
C PHE A 66 -14.64 -3.91 -1.74
N LEU A 67 -13.80 -3.16 -2.46
CA LEU A 67 -13.82 -1.71 -2.43
C LEU A 67 -14.91 -1.09 -3.33
N TYR A 68 -15.17 -1.68 -4.48
CA TYR A 68 -15.97 -1.04 -5.53
C TYR A 68 -17.24 -1.81 -5.89
N GLY A 69 -17.40 -3.06 -5.43
CA GLY A 69 -18.50 -3.93 -5.82
C GLY A 69 -18.44 -4.34 -7.29
N GLU A 70 -19.58 -4.85 -7.81
CA GLU A 70 -19.70 -5.29 -9.21
C GLU A 70 -20.12 -4.17 -10.18
N GLN A 71 -20.70 -3.10 -9.67
CA GLN A 71 -21.23 -2.00 -10.48
C GLN A 71 -20.37 -0.74 -10.33
N ALA A 72 -20.47 0.16 -11.30
CA ALA A 72 -19.82 1.47 -11.20
C ALA A 72 -20.31 2.20 -9.92
N PRO A 73 -19.39 2.57 -9.01
CA PRO A 73 -19.77 3.10 -7.71
C PRO A 73 -20.36 4.51 -7.80
N SER A 74 -21.34 4.80 -6.93
CA SER A 74 -21.82 6.17 -6.74
C SER A 74 -20.72 7.06 -6.12
N PRO A 75 -20.86 8.41 -6.15
CA PRO A 75 -19.90 9.30 -5.48
C PRO A 75 -19.74 9.01 -3.98
N GLU A 76 -20.81 8.63 -3.29
CA GLU A 76 -20.79 8.23 -1.87
C GLU A 76 -20.01 6.92 -1.69
N ALA A 77 -20.30 5.90 -2.50
CA ALA A 77 -19.58 4.63 -2.47
C ALA A 77 -18.08 4.81 -2.79
N LEU A 78 -17.72 5.78 -3.65
CA LEU A 78 -16.30 6.13 -3.88
C LEU A 78 -15.64 6.77 -2.66
N ALA A 79 -16.37 7.53 -1.85
CA ALA A 79 -15.86 8.11 -0.61
C ALA A 79 -15.62 7.01 0.42
N ASP A 80 -16.58 6.10 0.61
CA ASP A 80 -16.45 4.94 1.51
C ASP A 80 -15.31 4.03 1.07
N ALA A 81 -15.20 3.75 -0.23
CA ALA A 81 -14.10 2.98 -0.78
C ALA A 81 -12.73 3.62 -0.52
N ALA A 82 -12.65 4.96 -0.52
CA ALA A 82 -11.41 5.67 -0.19
C ALA A 82 -11.01 5.50 1.28
N ASP A 83 -11.97 5.52 2.19
CA ASP A 83 -11.78 5.28 3.62
C ASP A 83 -11.34 3.83 3.87
N TRP A 84 -12.04 2.88 3.30
CA TRP A 84 -11.71 1.46 3.42
C TRP A 84 -10.36 1.11 2.79
N ALA A 85 -10.04 1.66 1.63
CA ALA A 85 -8.72 1.48 1.01
C ALA A 85 -7.59 1.99 1.92
N LYS A 86 -7.77 3.15 2.56
CA LYS A 86 -6.77 3.70 3.48
C LYS A 86 -6.63 2.85 4.72
N GLN A 87 -7.73 2.32 5.25
CA GLN A 87 -7.70 1.40 6.38
C GLN A 87 -7.01 0.08 6.02
N CYS A 88 -7.28 -0.51 4.85
CA CYS A 88 -6.58 -1.70 4.37
C CYS A 88 -5.07 -1.48 4.30
N VAL A 89 -4.63 -0.36 3.68
CA VAL A 89 -3.20 0.00 3.61
C VAL A 89 -2.60 0.14 5.00
N THR A 90 -3.33 0.77 5.94
CA THR A 90 -2.86 0.98 7.30
C THR A 90 -2.76 -0.35 8.05
N ALA A 91 -3.79 -1.18 7.99
CA ALA A 91 -3.85 -2.48 8.66
C ALA A 91 -2.73 -3.42 8.16
N GLU A 92 -2.60 -3.58 6.84
CA GLU A 92 -1.59 -4.48 6.27
C GLU A 92 -0.17 -3.98 6.53
N GLY A 93 0.06 -2.68 6.45
CA GLY A 93 1.37 -2.13 6.78
C GLY A 93 1.76 -2.32 8.25
N LEU A 94 0.82 -2.13 9.19
CA LEU A 94 1.06 -2.36 10.63
C LEU A 94 1.21 -3.86 10.96
N ARG A 95 0.43 -4.72 10.33
CA ARG A 95 0.55 -6.18 10.47
C ARG A 95 1.91 -6.66 10.00
N LEU A 96 2.34 -6.23 8.81
CA LEU A 96 3.64 -6.60 8.27
C LEU A 96 4.80 -6.09 9.14
N ARG A 97 4.69 -4.88 9.71
CA ARG A 97 5.65 -4.36 10.68
C ARG A 97 5.74 -5.20 11.96
N LYS A 98 4.62 -5.78 12.39
CA LYS A 98 4.57 -6.69 13.55
C LYS A 98 5.17 -8.05 13.21
N GLU A 99 4.84 -8.60 12.04
CA GLU A 99 5.34 -9.89 11.55
C GLU A 99 6.86 -9.87 11.33
N LEU A 100 7.36 -8.80 10.70
CA LEU A 100 8.78 -8.62 10.35
C LEU A 100 9.45 -7.54 11.23
N ALA A 101 9.21 -7.59 12.53
CA ALA A 101 9.65 -6.53 13.45
C ALA A 101 11.15 -6.22 13.35
N GLU A 102 12.00 -7.22 13.22
CA GLU A 102 13.45 -7.06 13.08
C GLU A 102 13.82 -6.26 11.81
N VAL A 103 13.19 -6.57 10.66
CA VAL A 103 13.40 -5.87 9.39
C VAL A 103 13.05 -4.40 9.50
N PHE A 104 12.02 -4.04 10.27
CA PHE A 104 11.59 -2.65 10.42
C PHE A 104 12.33 -1.89 11.53
N GLN A 105 12.83 -2.56 12.58
CA GLN A 105 13.51 -1.92 13.69
C GLN A 105 15.01 -1.75 13.46
N THR A 106 15.67 -2.79 12.99
CA THR A 106 17.12 -2.85 12.86
C THR A 106 17.61 -3.08 11.43
N GLY A 107 16.70 -3.43 10.52
CA GLY A 107 17.03 -3.75 9.14
C GLY A 107 17.41 -2.54 8.29
N THR A 108 17.91 -2.81 7.11
CA THR A 108 18.26 -1.81 6.10
C THR A 108 17.06 -1.26 5.35
N TYR A 109 17.23 -0.12 4.70
CA TYR A 109 16.30 0.37 3.68
C TYR A 109 17.06 0.92 2.49
N ARG A 110 16.44 0.82 1.31
CA ARG A 110 17.01 1.33 0.06
C ARG A 110 15.91 1.78 -0.89
N ALA A 111 16.28 2.63 -1.84
CA ALA A 111 15.36 3.04 -2.90
C ALA A 111 15.11 1.89 -3.89
N VAL A 112 13.87 1.82 -4.39
CA VAL A 112 13.48 0.99 -5.53
C VAL A 112 13.16 1.91 -6.69
N PHE A 113 13.75 1.63 -7.85
CA PHE A 113 13.59 2.44 -9.05
C PHE A 113 12.81 1.68 -10.12
N ALA A 114 11.97 2.41 -10.84
CA ALA A 114 11.31 1.91 -12.04
C ALA A 114 12.13 2.21 -13.29
N SER A 115 11.85 1.47 -14.35
CA SER A 115 12.27 1.74 -15.73
C SER A 115 11.04 2.13 -16.56
N GLY A 116 11.22 2.70 -17.75
CA GLY A 116 10.14 3.09 -18.64
C GLY A 116 9.79 4.59 -18.59
N GLU A 117 8.77 4.98 -19.37
CA GLU A 117 8.45 6.38 -19.63
C GLU A 117 7.97 7.12 -18.37
N ALA A 118 7.13 6.48 -17.54
CA ALA A 118 6.57 7.08 -16.33
C ALA A 118 7.38 6.79 -15.05
N LYS A 119 8.64 6.34 -15.15
CA LYS A 119 9.49 5.94 -14.01
C LYS A 119 9.59 6.97 -12.89
N HIS A 120 9.52 8.26 -13.20
CA HIS A 120 9.61 9.35 -12.23
C HIS A 120 8.32 9.53 -11.40
N HIS A 121 7.24 8.85 -11.79
CA HIS A 121 5.98 8.83 -11.06
C HIS A 121 5.89 7.71 -10.02
N LEU A 122 6.91 6.83 -9.94
CA LEU A 122 7.02 5.82 -8.89
C LEU A 122 7.97 6.29 -7.78
N VAL A 123 7.58 6.04 -6.54
CA VAL A 123 8.45 6.06 -5.35
C VAL A 123 8.42 4.67 -4.73
N GLY A 124 9.59 4.06 -4.55
CA GLY A 124 9.71 2.74 -3.96
C GLY A 124 10.74 2.68 -2.85
N ILE A 125 10.42 1.95 -1.78
CA ILE A 125 11.30 1.64 -0.65
C ILE A 125 11.32 0.13 -0.46
N ALA A 126 12.52 -0.45 -0.42
CA ALA A 126 12.76 -1.82 -0.01
C ALA A 126 13.29 -1.87 1.42
N ARG A 127 12.86 -2.87 2.20
CA ARG A 127 13.34 -3.18 3.54
C ARG A 127 13.94 -4.57 3.54
N GLY A 128 15.01 -4.77 4.30
CA GLY A 128 15.68 -6.07 4.40
C GLY A 128 16.42 -6.23 5.72
N HIS A 129 16.96 -7.41 5.96
CA HIS A 129 17.72 -7.71 7.16
C HIS A 129 19.02 -6.86 7.24
N ALA A 130 19.51 -6.61 8.46
CA ALA A 130 20.70 -5.82 8.71
C ALA A 130 22.01 -6.47 8.17
N THR A 131 21.98 -7.75 7.89
CA THR A 131 23.15 -8.56 7.51
C THR A 131 23.62 -8.40 6.08
N GLY A 132 23.13 -7.41 5.33
CA GLY A 132 23.65 -7.12 4.00
C GLY A 132 22.78 -6.18 3.18
N GLU A 133 23.43 -5.39 2.33
CA GLU A 133 22.74 -4.50 1.38
C GLU A 133 22.31 -5.22 0.08
N ALA A 134 22.56 -6.52 -0.01
CA ALA A 134 22.28 -7.30 -1.20
C ALA A 134 20.75 -7.39 -1.47
N PRO A 135 20.32 -7.31 -2.75
CA PRO A 135 18.90 -7.39 -3.12
C PRO A 135 18.20 -8.65 -2.60
N GLU A 136 18.90 -9.77 -2.50
CA GLU A 136 18.39 -11.04 -1.99
C GLU A 136 17.97 -11.00 -0.52
N ASN A 137 18.49 -10.05 0.26
CA ASN A 137 18.12 -9.86 1.68
C ASN A 137 16.87 -8.98 1.84
N THR A 138 16.20 -8.60 0.75
CA THR A 138 14.97 -7.81 0.79
C THR A 138 13.81 -8.69 1.21
N GLU A 139 13.01 -8.20 2.16
CA GLU A 139 11.82 -8.87 2.68
C GLU A 139 10.53 -8.12 2.37
N VAL A 140 10.61 -6.78 2.23
CA VAL A 140 9.46 -5.91 1.97
C VAL A 140 9.79 -4.90 0.89
N ILE A 141 8.83 -4.65 0.00
CA ILE A 141 8.88 -3.56 -0.99
C ILE A 141 7.57 -2.79 -0.91
N GLY A 142 7.64 -1.51 -0.59
CA GLY A 142 6.52 -0.58 -0.70
C GLY A 142 6.68 0.30 -1.94
N LEU A 143 5.67 0.31 -2.79
CA LEU A 143 5.63 1.09 -4.03
C LEU A 143 4.44 2.06 -3.99
N ALA A 144 4.65 3.30 -4.39
CA ALA A 144 3.64 4.35 -4.33
C ALA A 144 3.68 5.28 -5.54
N THR A 145 2.52 5.76 -5.96
CA THR A 145 2.39 6.75 -7.03
C THR A 145 2.78 8.14 -6.56
N ARG A 146 3.58 8.83 -7.34
CA ARG A 146 3.94 10.24 -7.20
C ARG A 146 3.31 11.08 -8.31
N GLU A 147 2.82 12.28 -7.97
CA GLU A 147 2.23 13.22 -8.94
C GLU A 147 1.11 12.62 -9.81
N PRO A 148 0.07 12.00 -9.21
CA PRO A 148 -0.91 11.20 -9.95
C PRO A 148 -1.67 12.00 -11.01
N LEU A 149 -1.91 13.30 -10.81
CA LEU A 149 -2.57 14.15 -11.81
C LEU A 149 -1.69 14.36 -13.06
N LYS A 150 -0.39 14.47 -12.88
CA LYS A 150 0.55 14.60 -13.99
C LYS A 150 0.65 13.28 -14.75
N LEU A 151 0.78 12.17 -14.03
CA LEU A 151 0.76 10.82 -14.58
C LEU A 151 -0.48 10.58 -15.47
N ALA A 152 -1.68 10.92 -14.96
CA ALA A 152 -2.92 10.78 -15.72
C ALA A 152 -2.94 11.62 -17.01
N ARG A 153 -2.36 12.82 -16.98
CA ARG A 153 -2.27 13.71 -18.16
C ARG A 153 -1.27 13.22 -19.21
N THR A 154 -0.29 12.43 -18.82
CA THR A 154 0.74 11.87 -19.73
C THR A 154 0.42 10.47 -20.23
N GLY A 155 -0.78 9.95 -19.98
CA GLY A 155 -1.23 8.66 -20.50
C GLY A 155 -1.06 7.47 -19.55
N GLY A 156 -0.74 7.71 -18.27
CA GLY A 156 -0.62 6.66 -17.27
C GLY A 156 0.76 6.02 -17.24
N TRP A 157 0.83 4.74 -16.88
CA TRP A 157 2.09 4.05 -16.62
C TRP A 157 2.84 3.58 -17.86
N GLY A 158 2.16 3.44 -19.02
CA GLY A 158 2.80 2.96 -20.25
C GLY A 158 3.58 1.66 -20.02
N ASP A 159 4.83 1.62 -20.49
CA ASP A 159 5.78 0.50 -20.37
C ASP A 159 6.54 0.46 -19.02
N THR A 160 6.10 1.24 -18.05
CA THR A 160 6.83 1.39 -16.78
C THR A 160 6.79 0.11 -15.97
N SER A 161 7.96 -0.34 -15.53
CA SER A 161 8.15 -1.60 -14.81
C SER A 161 9.17 -1.48 -13.67
N VAL A 162 9.12 -2.43 -12.74
CA VAL A 162 10.06 -2.57 -11.61
C VAL A 162 10.69 -3.95 -11.65
N ALA A 163 12.02 -4.01 -11.59
CA ALA A 163 12.74 -5.24 -11.38
C ALA A 163 12.68 -5.61 -9.89
N LEU A 164 12.01 -6.72 -9.59
CA LEU A 164 11.93 -7.28 -8.25
C LEU A 164 13.17 -8.13 -7.95
N PRO A 165 13.66 -8.16 -6.70
CA PRO A 165 14.71 -9.11 -6.32
C PRO A 165 14.28 -10.56 -6.55
N PRO A 166 15.23 -11.51 -6.71
CA PRO A 166 14.92 -12.92 -6.90
C PRO A 166 13.96 -13.46 -5.83
N GLY A 167 12.99 -14.27 -6.26
CA GLY A 167 11.96 -14.86 -5.41
C GLY A 167 10.54 -14.51 -5.87
N VAL A 168 9.57 -14.95 -5.08
CA VAL A 168 8.14 -14.66 -5.27
C VAL A 168 7.73 -13.59 -4.27
N TRP A 169 6.95 -12.63 -4.74
CA TRP A 169 6.50 -11.46 -3.98
C TRP A 169 4.98 -11.43 -3.92
N LEU A 170 4.43 -11.51 -2.72
CA LEU A 170 3.00 -11.43 -2.45
C LEU A 170 2.60 -9.98 -2.16
N ASP A 171 1.69 -9.42 -2.95
CA ASP A 171 1.04 -8.17 -2.55
C ASP A 171 0.05 -8.43 -1.41
N ARG A 172 0.36 -7.86 -0.25
CA ARG A 172 -0.38 -8.05 1.00
C ARG A 172 -1.83 -7.57 0.92
N MET A 173 -2.14 -6.65 0.01
CA MET A 173 -3.48 -6.07 -0.13
C MET A 173 -4.34 -6.85 -1.12
N THR A 174 -3.77 -7.25 -2.26
CA THR A 174 -4.53 -7.90 -3.34
C THR A 174 -4.42 -9.42 -3.34
N GLY A 175 -3.44 -10.00 -2.64
CA GLY A 175 -3.12 -11.43 -2.70
C GLY A 175 -2.43 -11.86 -3.99
N THR A 176 -2.16 -10.95 -4.91
CA THR A 176 -1.51 -11.26 -6.18
C THR A 176 -0.02 -11.49 -5.98
N THR A 177 0.54 -12.48 -6.67
CA THR A 177 1.97 -12.78 -6.63
C THR A 177 2.70 -12.26 -7.86
N TYR A 178 3.93 -11.80 -7.66
CA TYR A 178 4.81 -11.25 -8.69
C TYR A 178 6.21 -11.86 -8.59
N SER A 179 6.93 -11.94 -9.71
CA SER A 179 8.34 -12.34 -9.76
C SER A 179 9.06 -11.68 -10.93
N GLY A 180 10.38 -11.54 -10.86
CA GLY A 180 11.18 -10.97 -11.93
C GLY A 180 10.85 -9.50 -12.20
N THR A 181 10.39 -9.14 -13.39
CA THR A 181 10.00 -7.77 -13.74
C THR A 181 8.48 -7.64 -13.70
N ALA A 182 7.98 -6.73 -12.90
CA ALA A 182 6.55 -6.46 -12.73
C ALA A 182 6.16 -5.13 -13.40
N GLU A 183 5.11 -5.13 -14.21
CA GLU A 183 4.54 -3.92 -14.80
C GLU A 183 3.82 -3.09 -13.74
N VAL A 184 4.13 -1.80 -13.65
CA VAL A 184 3.54 -0.92 -12.62
C VAL A 184 2.04 -0.75 -12.83
N ALA A 185 1.57 -0.80 -14.08
CA ALA A 185 0.14 -0.77 -14.39
C ALA A 185 -0.61 -1.96 -13.77
N GLN A 186 0.00 -3.15 -13.72
CA GLN A 186 -0.58 -4.34 -13.09
C GLN A 186 -0.51 -4.25 -11.55
N LEU A 187 0.65 -3.85 -11.01
CA LEU A 187 0.83 -3.63 -9.56
C LEU A 187 -0.20 -2.64 -9.00
N PHE A 188 -0.56 -1.61 -9.77
CA PHE A 188 -1.45 -0.55 -9.36
C PHE A 188 -2.85 -0.62 -10.00
N ALA A 189 -3.25 -1.80 -10.45
CA ALA A 189 -4.57 -1.99 -11.08
C ALA A 189 -5.75 -1.65 -10.14
N THR A 190 -5.62 -1.95 -8.86
CA THR A 190 -6.67 -1.70 -7.86
C THR A 190 -6.42 -0.44 -7.02
N LEU A 191 -5.18 -0.30 -6.51
CA LEU A 191 -4.76 0.82 -5.68
C LEU A 191 -3.54 1.51 -6.27
N PRO A 192 -3.33 2.81 -6.01
CA PRO A 192 -2.13 3.55 -6.47
C PRO A 192 -0.88 3.23 -5.65
N VAL A 193 -0.88 2.12 -4.93
CA VAL A 193 0.16 1.62 -4.05
C VAL A 193 0.19 0.10 -4.07
N ALA A 194 1.36 -0.50 -3.79
CA ALA A 194 1.52 -1.93 -3.58
C ALA A 194 2.45 -2.20 -2.38
N LEU A 195 2.10 -3.17 -1.57
CA LEU A 195 2.87 -3.62 -0.41
C LEU A 195 3.26 -5.08 -0.60
N LEU A 196 4.45 -5.29 -1.13
CA LEU A 196 4.97 -6.60 -1.45
C LEU A 196 5.77 -7.16 -0.27
N ALA A 197 5.46 -8.36 0.15
CA ALA A 197 6.28 -9.14 1.07
C ALA A 197 6.85 -10.36 0.34
N ARG A 198 8.05 -10.79 0.71
CA ARG A 198 8.63 -12.03 0.18
C ARG A 198 7.73 -13.20 0.58
N ALA A 199 7.29 -14.00 -0.38
CA ALA A 199 6.58 -15.23 -0.09
C ALA A 199 7.56 -16.28 0.46
N GLU A 200 7.13 -17.01 1.49
CA GLU A 200 7.90 -18.15 1.98
C GLU A 200 8.04 -19.18 0.87
N SER A 201 9.24 -19.76 0.71
CA SER A 201 9.44 -20.91 -0.17
C SER A 201 8.81 -22.11 0.50
N GLU A 202 7.83 -22.74 -0.16
CA GLU A 202 7.33 -24.06 0.25
C GLU A 202 8.43 -25.12 0.23
#